data_b9265a7ac630a70df3d43b5b9035ad50
#
_entry.id   b9265a7ac630a70df3d43b5b9035ad50
#
_cell.length_a   1.000
_cell.length_b   1.000
_cell.length_c   1.000
_cell.angle_alpha   90.00
_cell.angle_beta   90.00
_cell.angle_gamma   90.00
#
_symmetry.space_group_name_H-M   'P 1'
#
loop_
_entity.id
_entity.type
_entity.pdbx_description
1 polymer ?
#
loop_
_entity_poly.entity_id
_entity_poly.type
_entity_poly.pdbx_seq_one_letter_code
_entity_poly.pdbx_strand_id
1 'polypeptide(L)'
;MSTPSSLHWLTVGYIKRGWINRNKIRLSSGEVSYIRLPITKASQNKLICEHTISNLDESKSVLFKTMEYNYKKRPHYYDGMGILEKLFHVSESNLSDFLFKQIQIVSDYFCFDTEIVRSSELKNNKELLAQEKIIDIVKLLNGEQYINAIGGVSLYDHKRFAEEQIDLKFLNPFLPIYDQGFSDFIPSLSILDVVMNCSQDELVSMGGCYELVNANYATNKEVDKHMDY
;
A
#
# COMPACT_ATOMS: atom_id res chain seq x y z
N MET A 1 6.92 26.84 -4.29
CA MET A 1 6.91 25.74 -5.28
C MET A 1 7.01 24.47 -4.45
N SER A 2 5.94 23.68 -4.38
CA SER A 2 5.96 22.40 -3.66
C SER A 2 6.88 21.46 -4.44
N THR A 3 7.89 20.90 -3.77
CA THR A 3 8.69 19.79 -4.30
C THR A 3 7.75 18.67 -4.69
N PRO A 4 7.85 18.10 -5.89
CA PRO A 4 7.01 16.99 -6.26
C PRO A 4 7.26 15.83 -5.30
N SER A 5 6.21 15.37 -4.62
CA SER A 5 6.26 14.16 -3.80
C SER A 5 6.38 12.96 -4.73
N SER A 6 7.38 12.10 -4.54
CA SER A 6 7.54 10.88 -5.30
C SER A 6 7.43 9.65 -4.39
N LEU A 7 6.66 8.66 -4.82
CA LEU A 7 6.54 7.37 -4.14
C LEU A 7 7.55 6.37 -4.75
N HIS A 8 8.43 5.81 -3.91
CA HIS A 8 9.45 4.89 -4.36
C HIS A 8 9.11 3.45 -4.00
N TRP A 9 9.01 2.60 -5.03
CA TRP A 9 8.87 1.16 -4.86
C TRP A 9 10.26 0.52 -4.84
N LEU A 10 10.70 0.15 -3.65
CA LEU A 10 12.04 -0.43 -3.45
C LEU A 10 12.11 -1.89 -3.91
N THR A 11 13.31 -2.30 -4.35
CA THR A 11 13.66 -3.70 -4.54
C THR A 11 13.70 -4.37 -3.16
N VAL A 12 12.58 -4.95 -2.73
CA VAL A 12 12.41 -5.55 -1.40
C VAL A 12 12.15 -7.05 -1.48
N GLY A 13 12.52 -7.76 -0.41
CA GLY A 13 12.27 -9.19 -0.27
C GLY A 13 10.77 -9.51 -0.21
N TYR A 14 10.38 -10.63 -0.75
CA TYR A 14 9.01 -11.12 -0.64
C TYR A 14 8.76 -11.70 0.77
N ILE A 15 7.70 -11.26 1.42
CA ILE A 15 7.30 -11.73 2.75
C ILE A 15 6.10 -12.66 2.62
N LYS A 16 6.30 -13.93 2.96
CA LYS A 16 5.18 -14.91 3.04
C LYS A 16 4.21 -14.49 4.13
N ARG A 17 2.92 -14.62 3.84
CA ARG A 17 1.82 -14.20 4.74
C ARG A 17 1.82 -12.70 5.07
N GLY A 18 2.62 -11.88 4.38
CA GLY A 18 2.54 -10.42 4.41
C GLY A 18 1.38 -9.89 3.54
N TRP A 19 1.37 -8.57 3.31
CA TRP A 19 0.31 -7.87 2.57
C TRP A 19 0.62 -7.68 1.08
N ILE A 20 1.69 -8.28 0.57
CA ILE A 20 2.16 -8.11 -0.82
C ILE A 20 1.17 -8.69 -1.82
N ASN A 21 0.65 -9.89 -1.56
CA ASN A 21 -0.23 -10.62 -2.47
C ASN A 21 -1.55 -11.06 -1.83
N ARG A 22 -1.93 -10.47 -0.70
CA ARG A 22 -3.22 -10.71 -0.04
C ARG A 22 -3.75 -9.45 0.62
N ASN A 23 -5.05 -9.44 0.82
CA ASN A 23 -5.71 -8.39 1.61
C ASN A 23 -6.96 -8.95 2.30
N LYS A 24 -7.62 -8.17 3.15
CA LYS A 24 -8.83 -8.56 3.90
C LYS A 24 -10.05 -7.87 3.32
N ILE A 25 -11.16 -8.58 3.24
CA ILE A 25 -12.49 -8.03 2.94
C ILE A 25 -13.48 -8.51 3.99
N ARG A 26 -14.59 -7.78 4.14
CA ARG A 26 -15.71 -8.18 4.99
C ARG A 26 -16.74 -8.95 4.15
N LEU A 27 -17.11 -10.15 4.61
CA LEU A 27 -18.13 -10.95 3.97
C LEU A 27 -19.54 -10.45 4.35
N SER A 28 -20.54 -10.81 3.57
CA SER A 28 -21.95 -10.53 3.88
C SER A 28 -22.45 -11.22 5.17
N SER A 29 -21.73 -12.22 5.67
CA SER A 29 -21.94 -12.83 6.99
C SER A 29 -21.44 -11.96 8.16
N GLY A 30 -20.66 -10.89 7.89
CA GLY A 30 -19.97 -10.07 8.89
C GLY A 30 -18.55 -10.53 9.20
N GLU A 31 -18.15 -11.72 8.77
CA GLU A 31 -16.80 -12.27 8.98
C GLU A 31 -15.76 -11.64 8.06
N VAL A 32 -14.49 -11.69 8.48
CA VAL A 32 -13.34 -11.28 7.65
C VAL A 32 -12.80 -12.46 6.85
N SER A 33 -12.57 -12.24 5.57
CA SER A 33 -11.93 -13.22 4.69
C SER A 33 -10.74 -12.61 3.96
N TYR A 34 -9.78 -13.47 3.59
CA TYR A 34 -8.63 -13.05 2.79
C TYR A 34 -8.90 -13.25 1.30
N ILE A 35 -8.69 -12.20 0.53
CA ILE A 35 -8.48 -12.28 -0.91
C ILE A 35 -6.98 -12.44 -1.17
N ARG A 36 -6.60 -13.27 -2.15
CA ARG A 36 -5.19 -13.59 -2.42
C ARG A 36 -4.92 -13.67 -3.90
N LEU A 37 -3.77 -13.13 -4.27
CA LEU A 37 -3.18 -13.31 -5.59
C LEU A 37 -2.21 -14.51 -5.51
N PRO A 38 -2.42 -15.58 -6.26
CA PRO A 38 -1.56 -16.77 -6.18
C PRO A 38 -0.20 -16.50 -6.84
N ILE A 39 0.86 -16.95 -6.19
CA ILE A 39 2.24 -16.76 -6.62
C ILE A 39 2.89 -18.12 -6.89
N THR A 40 3.51 -18.26 -8.06
CA THR A 40 4.22 -19.48 -8.45
C THR A 40 5.46 -19.67 -7.58
N LYS A 41 5.52 -20.78 -6.84
CA LYS A 41 6.67 -21.17 -5.99
C LYS A 41 7.16 -20.00 -5.10
N ALA A 42 6.23 -19.35 -4.39
CA ALA A 42 6.53 -18.21 -3.50
C ALA A 42 7.66 -18.52 -2.51
N SER A 43 8.69 -17.67 -2.47
CA SER A 43 9.90 -17.83 -1.65
C SER A 43 10.28 -16.52 -0.96
N GLN A 44 10.60 -16.57 0.33
CA GLN A 44 11.12 -15.42 1.09
C GLN A 44 12.59 -15.06 0.74
N ASN A 45 13.27 -15.98 0.05
CA ASN A 45 14.66 -15.78 -0.38
C ASN A 45 14.76 -15.07 -1.74
N LYS A 46 13.63 -14.58 -2.26
CA LYS A 46 13.53 -13.87 -3.54
C LYS A 46 12.94 -12.48 -3.33
N LEU A 47 13.31 -11.59 -4.23
CA LEU A 47 12.72 -10.26 -4.31
C LEU A 47 11.30 -10.32 -4.88
N ILE A 48 10.48 -9.30 -4.65
CA ILE A 48 9.13 -9.21 -5.21
C ILE A 48 9.16 -9.32 -6.74
N CYS A 49 10.11 -8.66 -7.40
CA CYS A 49 10.27 -8.68 -8.86
C CYS A 49 10.69 -10.03 -9.45
N GLU A 50 11.12 -10.98 -8.61
CA GLU A 50 11.48 -12.33 -9.05
C GLU A 50 10.30 -13.32 -8.95
N HIS A 51 9.11 -12.83 -8.64
CA HIS A 51 7.92 -13.67 -8.50
C HIS A 51 6.95 -13.46 -9.68
N THR A 52 6.29 -14.54 -10.04
CA THR A 52 5.28 -14.58 -11.10
C THR A 52 3.93 -14.95 -10.49
N ILE A 53 2.90 -14.25 -10.92
CA ILE A 53 1.51 -14.57 -10.57
C ILE A 53 1.10 -15.82 -11.37
N SER A 54 0.46 -16.76 -10.70
CA SER A 54 -0.12 -17.93 -11.33
C SER A 54 -1.63 -17.79 -11.49
N ASN A 55 -2.20 -18.34 -12.55
CA ASN A 55 -3.64 -18.43 -12.77
C ASN A 55 -4.39 -17.08 -12.54
N LEU A 56 -3.88 -15.99 -13.14
CA LEU A 56 -4.44 -14.65 -12.94
C LEU A 56 -5.92 -14.59 -13.34
N ASP A 57 -6.32 -15.18 -14.47
CA ASP A 57 -7.70 -15.16 -14.96
C ASP A 57 -8.67 -15.92 -14.04
N GLU A 58 -8.24 -17.06 -13.52
CA GLU A 58 -9.03 -17.83 -12.54
C GLU A 58 -9.19 -17.01 -11.24
N SER A 59 -8.10 -16.44 -10.75
CA SER A 59 -8.09 -15.60 -9.53
C SER A 59 -8.97 -14.37 -9.69
N LYS A 60 -8.93 -13.73 -10.86
CA LYS A 60 -9.82 -12.64 -11.24
C LYS A 60 -11.27 -13.09 -11.18
N SER A 61 -11.62 -14.19 -11.84
CA SER A 61 -12.99 -14.72 -11.87
C SER A 61 -13.51 -14.99 -10.46
N VAL A 62 -12.70 -15.62 -9.61
CA VAL A 62 -13.06 -15.92 -8.20
C VAL A 62 -13.26 -14.62 -7.41
N LEU A 63 -12.36 -13.66 -7.56
CA LEU A 63 -12.45 -12.38 -6.87
C LEU A 63 -13.70 -11.60 -7.26
N PHE A 64 -14.01 -11.49 -8.56
CA PHE A 64 -15.19 -10.78 -9.05
C PHE A 64 -16.48 -11.39 -8.50
N LYS A 65 -16.62 -12.71 -8.53
CA LYS A 65 -17.76 -13.42 -7.92
C LYS A 65 -17.86 -13.18 -6.40
N THR A 66 -16.70 -13.18 -5.72
CA THR A 66 -16.64 -12.92 -4.28
C THR A 66 -17.12 -11.49 -3.97
N MET A 67 -16.65 -10.50 -4.74
CA MET A 67 -17.06 -9.10 -4.55
C MET A 67 -18.54 -8.90 -4.90
N GLU A 68 -19.03 -9.47 -6.00
CA GLU A 68 -20.44 -9.41 -6.34
C GLU A 68 -21.32 -10.01 -5.23
N TYR A 69 -21.00 -11.22 -4.76
CA TYR A 69 -21.79 -11.89 -3.73
C TYR A 69 -21.86 -11.11 -2.43
N ASN A 70 -20.74 -10.53 -1.98
CA ASN A 70 -20.64 -9.88 -0.68
C ASN A 70 -21.00 -8.38 -0.71
N TYR A 71 -20.80 -7.69 -1.83
CA TYR A 71 -20.88 -6.23 -1.91
C TYR A 71 -22.01 -5.68 -2.80
N LYS A 72 -22.77 -6.52 -3.52
CA LYS A 72 -23.83 -6.09 -4.45
C LYS A 72 -24.87 -5.15 -3.83
N LYS A 73 -25.08 -5.22 -2.51
CA LYS A 73 -26.02 -4.35 -1.78
C LYS A 73 -25.38 -3.10 -1.18
N ARG A 74 -24.08 -2.86 -1.42
CA ARG A 74 -23.39 -1.69 -0.90
C ARG A 74 -23.69 -0.45 -1.74
N PRO A 75 -23.68 0.74 -1.12
CA PRO A 75 -24.12 1.97 -1.79
C PRO A 75 -23.28 2.30 -3.03
N HIS A 76 -21.98 2.01 -3.03
CA HIS A 76 -21.05 2.32 -4.12
C HIS A 76 -20.54 1.08 -4.85
N TYR A 77 -21.35 0.01 -4.88
CA TYR A 77 -21.00 -1.26 -5.52
C TYR A 77 -20.53 -1.10 -6.97
N TYR A 78 -21.25 -0.32 -7.77
CA TYR A 78 -20.92 -0.17 -9.19
C TYR A 78 -19.62 0.61 -9.40
N ASP A 79 -19.36 1.62 -8.60
CA ASP A 79 -18.10 2.38 -8.62
C ASP A 79 -16.93 1.48 -8.21
N GLY A 80 -17.12 0.72 -7.13
CA GLY A 80 -16.13 -0.25 -6.65
C GLY A 80 -15.85 -1.38 -7.64
N MET A 81 -16.86 -1.88 -8.35
CA MET A 81 -16.66 -2.85 -9.42
C MET A 81 -15.92 -2.23 -10.62
N GLY A 82 -16.18 -0.97 -10.94
CA GLY A 82 -15.48 -0.25 -11.99
C GLY A 82 -13.98 -0.08 -11.72
N ILE A 83 -13.59 0.22 -10.48
CA ILE A 83 -12.17 0.24 -10.11
C ILE A 83 -11.57 -1.18 -10.10
N LEU A 84 -12.30 -2.18 -9.61
CA LEU A 84 -11.86 -3.57 -9.64
C LEU A 84 -11.58 -4.05 -11.08
N GLU A 85 -12.42 -3.68 -12.04
CA GLU A 85 -12.20 -3.98 -13.46
C GLU A 85 -10.91 -3.35 -13.96
N LYS A 86 -10.65 -2.08 -13.66
CA LYS A 86 -9.39 -1.39 -14.03
C LYS A 86 -8.18 -2.09 -13.42
N LEU A 87 -8.25 -2.43 -12.13
CA LEU A 87 -7.18 -3.13 -11.42
C LEU A 87 -6.83 -4.48 -12.05
N PHE A 88 -7.79 -5.21 -12.58
CA PHE A 88 -7.59 -6.54 -13.18
C PHE A 88 -7.66 -6.56 -14.71
N HIS A 89 -7.71 -5.39 -15.36
CA HIS A 89 -7.47 -5.28 -16.81
C HIS A 89 -5.98 -5.40 -17.15
N VAL A 90 -5.14 -5.43 -16.17
CA VAL A 90 -3.68 -5.55 -16.22
C VAL A 90 -3.30 -6.99 -16.56
N SER A 91 -2.45 -7.20 -17.56
CA SER A 91 -2.03 -8.52 -18.07
C SER A 91 -0.64 -8.94 -17.59
N GLU A 92 0.00 -8.17 -16.72
CA GLU A 92 1.34 -8.43 -16.23
C GLU A 92 1.37 -9.70 -15.36
N SER A 93 2.22 -10.63 -15.74
CA SER A 93 2.46 -11.84 -14.96
C SER A 93 3.53 -11.66 -13.88
N ASN A 94 4.44 -10.67 -14.03
CA ASN A 94 5.40 -10.32 -13.00
C ASN A 94 4.71 -9.62 -11.83
N LEU A 95 4.97 -10.08 -10.59
CA LEU A 95 4.30 -9.55 -9.41
C LEU A 95 4.62 -8.05 -9.17
N SER A 96 5.85 -7.63 -9.36
CA SER A 96 6.25 -6.23 -9.17
C SER A 96 5.58 -5.31 -10.19
N ASP A 97 5.51 -5.73 -11.46
CA ASP A 97 4.88 -4.96 -12.52
C ASP A 97 3.37 -4.83 -12.29
N PHE A 98 2.74 -5.93 -11.91
CA PHE A 98 1.32 -5.96 -11.56
C PHE A 98 1.03 -5.00 -10.40
N LEU A 99 1.76 -5.10 -9.29
CA LEU A 99 1.57 -4.24 -8.12
C LEU A 99 1.84 -2.76 -8.42
N PHE A 100 2.85 -2.46 -9.23
CA PHE A 100 3.14 -1.09 -9.66
C PHE A 100 1.94 -0.46 -10.39
N LYS A 101 1.36 -1.18 -11.34
CA LYS A 101 0.15 -0.72 -12.03
C LYS A 101 -1.07 -0.61 -11.11
N GLN A 102 -1.21 -1.52 -10.15
CA GLN A 102 -2.27 -1.42 -9.13
C GLN A 102 -2.17 -0.11 -8.35
N ILE A 103 -0.94 0.26 -7.92
CA ILE A 103 -0.71 1.50 -7.18
C ILE A 103 -1.01 2.72 -8.05
N GLN A 104 -0.58 2.72 -9.32
CA GLN A 104 -0.90 3.81 -10.26
C GLN A 104 -2.42 3.99 -10.41
N ILE A 105 -3.16 2.90 -10.67
CA ILE A 105 -4.62 2.95 -10.83
C ILE A 105 -5.32 3.48 -9.57
N VAL A 106 -4.87 3.05 -8.38
CA VAL A 106 -5.43 3.54 -7.11
C VAL A 106 -5.06 5.02 -6.91
N SER A 107 -3.82 5.42 -7.18
CA SER A 107 -3.38 6.82 -7.10
C SER A 107 -4.22 7.74 -7.98
N ASP A 108 -4.43 7.33 -9.24
CA ASP A 108 -5.27 8.07 -10.20
C ASP A 108 -6.74 8.16 -9.72
N TYR A 109 -7.27 7.07 -9.15
CA TYR A 109 -8.64 7.05 -8.62
C TYR A 109 -8.84 8.01 -7.46
N PHE A 110 -7.81 8.18 -6.61
CA PHE A 110 -7.80 9.14 -5.51
C PHE A 110 -7.37 10.55 -5.94
N CYS A 111 -7.12 10.77 -7.22
CA CYS A 111 -6.62 12.04 -7.76
C CYS A 111 -5.31 12.52 -7.09
N PHE A 112 -4.42 11.60 -6.69
CA PHE A 112 -3.12 11.94 -6.14
C PHE A 112 -2.18 12.39 -7.28
N ASP A 113 -1.67 13.62 -7.19
CA ASP A 113 -0.66 14.17 -8.08
C ASP A 113 0.75 13.81 -7.59
N THR A 114 0.99 12.51 -7.41
CA THR A 114 2.27 11.99 -6.91
C THR A 114 2.94 11.17 -7.99
N GLU A 115 4.18 11.52 -8.36
CA GLU A 115 4.97 10.72 -9.27
C GLU A 115 5.35 9.39 -8.62
N ILE A 116 5.04 8.27 -9.28
CA ILE A 116 5.36 6.93 -8.81
C ILE A 116 6.54 6.40 -9.60
N VAL A 117 7.67 6.19 -8.94
CA VAL A 117 8.93 5.80 -9.56
C VAL A 117 9.40 4.43 -9.07
N ARG A 118 9.90 3.60 -9.97
CA ARG A 118 10.52 2.32 -9.61
C ARG A 118 11.98 2.51 -9.23
N SER A 119 12.37 2.10 -8.04
CA SER A 119 13.77 2.17 -7.61
C SER A 119 14.71 1.30 -8.46
N SER A 120 14.18 0.26 -9.14
CA SER A 120 14.94 -0.56 -10.08
C SER A 120 15.40 0.22 -11.33
N GLU A 121 14.66 1.26 -11.71
CA GLU A 121 14.92 2.10 -12.89
C GLU A 121 15.83 3.29 -12.58
N LEU A 122 16.01 3.59 -11.29
CA LEU A 122 16.90 4.66 -10.85
C LEU A 122 18.37 4.28 -11.00
N LYS A 123 19.22 5.27 -11.30
CA LYS A 123 20.69 5.11 -11.41
C LYS A 123 21.38 5.22 -10.06
N ASN A 124 20.74 4.80 -8.99
CA ASN A 124 21.29 4.76 -7.65
C ASN A 124 22.32 3.62 -7.49
N ASN A 125 23.17 3.71 -6.47
CA ASN A 125 24.12 2.65 -6.15
C ASN A 125 23.37 1.37 -5.69
N LYS A 126 23.42 0.32 -6.53
CA LYS A 126 22.73 -0.95 -6.29
C LYS A 126 23.37 -1.82 -5.20
N GLU A 127 24.60 -1.54 -4.81
CA GLU A 127 25.33 -2.27 -3.75
C GLU A 127 24.92 -1.81 -2.36
N LEU A 128 24.36 -0.61 -2.23
CA LEU A 128 23.88 -0.08 -0.96
C LEU A 128 22.66 -0.85 -0.45
N LEU A 129 22.60 -1.03 0.87
CA LEU A 129 21.54 -1.76 1.55
C LEU A 129 20.81 -0.87 2.56
N ALA A 130 19.63 -1.29 2.96
CA ALA A 130 18.82 -0.65 4.02
C ALA A 130 18.76 0.89 3.87
N GLN A 131 19.01 1.62 4.96
CA GLN A 131 18.89 3.08 4.98
C GLN A 131 19.86 3.81 4.05
N GLU A 132 21.08 3.30 3.82
CA GLU A 132 22.03 3.93 2.92
C GLU A 132 21.53 3.95 1.47
N LYS A 133 20.83 2.91 1.05
CA LYS A 133 20.16 2.88 -0.26
C LYS A 133 19.04 3.92 -0.35
N ILE A 134 18.29 4.12 0.73
CA ILE A 134 17.24 5.13 0.78
C ILE A 134 17.84 6.53 0.68
N ILE A 135 18.88 6.81 1.45
CA ILE A 135 19.58 8.10 1.43
C ILE A 135 20.11 8.40 0.02
N ASP A 136 20.73 7.43 -0.63
CA ASP A 136 21.26 7.57 -1.99
C ASP A 136 20.13 7.88 -3.00
N ILE A 137 18.97 7.22 -2.89
CA ILE A 137 17.81 7.49 -3.73
C ILE A 137 17.26 8.90 -3.48
N VAL A 138 17.09 9.31 -2.22
CA VAL A 138 16.60 10.65 -1.87
C VAL A 138 17.52 11.72 -2.46
N LYS A 139 18.83 11.56 -2.33
CA LYS A 139 19.83 12.49 -2.92
C LYS A 139 19.79 12.51 -4.43
N LEU A 140 19.67 11.34 -5.09
CA LEU A 140 19.54 11.23 -6.54
C LEU A 140 18.34 12.00 -7.08
N LEU A 141 17.27 12.07 -6.32
CA LEU A 141 16.03 12.75 -6.67
C LEU A 141 15.96 14.20 -6.16
N ASN A 142 17.07 14.70 -5.59
CA ASN A 142 17.14 16.03 -4.96
C ASN A 142 16.06 16.23 -3.88
N GLY A 143 15.70 15.17 -3.17
CA GLY A 143 14.74 15.21 -2.08
C GLY A 143 15.34 15.78 -0.80
N GLU A 144 14.59 16.59 -0.09
CA GLU A 144 14.97 17.16 1.21
C GLU A 144 14.30 16.43 2.38
N GLN A 145 13.30 15.59 2.09
CA GLN A 145 12.54 14.86 3.09
C GLN A 145 12.32 13.42 2.66
N TYR A 146 12.38 12.50 3.63
CA TYR A 146 11.98 11.11 3.45
C TYR A 146 10.87 10.75 4.43
N ILE A 147 9.76 10.22 3.92
CA ILE A 147 8.60 9.80 4.71
C ILE A 147 8.47 8.29 4.62
N ASN A 148 8.39 7.60 5.76
CA ASN A 148 8.08 6.18 5.82
C ASN A 148 6.84 5.92 6.68
N ALA A 149 6.26 4.73 6.60
CA ALA A 149 5.19 4.33 7.51
C ALA A 149 5.69 4.25 8.96
N ILE A 150 4.81 4.52 9.93
CA ILE A 150 5.14 4.53 11.36
C ILE A 150 5.75 3.19 11.85
N GLY A 151 5.35 2.06 11.27
CA GLY A 151 5.93 0.74 11.59
C GLY A 151 7.41 0.59 11.23
N GLY A 152 7.97 1.51 10.45
CA GLY A 152 9.38 1.49 10.04
C GLY A 152 10.32 2.28 10.95
N VAL A 153 9.86 2.91 12.01
CA VAL A 153 10.68 3.79 12.89
C VAL A 153 11.97 3.12 13.34
N SER A 154 11.92 1.86 13.75
CA SER A 154 13.08 1.11 14.25
C SER A 154 14.11 0.73 13.17
N LEU A 155 13.79 0.94 11.90
CA LEU A 155 14.66 0.57 10.77
C LEU A 155 15.64 1.67 10.37
N TYR A 156 15.47 2.90 10.90
CA TYR A 156 16.19 4.08 10.45
C TYR A 156 16.84 4.84 11.60
N ASP A 157 18.07 5.27 11.38
CA ASP A 157 18.80 6.16 12.28
C ASP A 157 18.58 7.62 11.85
N HIS A 158 17.84 8.36 12.66
CA HIS A 158 17.53 9.77 12.41
C HIS A 158 18.80 10.65 12.28
N LYS A 159 19.86 10.34 13.05
CA LYS A 159 21.11 11.11 12.98
C LYS A 159 21.78 10.94 11.63
N ARG A 160 21.74 9.72 11.10
CA ARG A 160 22.33 9.43 9.79
C ARG A 160 21.64 10.19 8.65
N PHE A 161 20.31 10.34 8.71
CA PHE A 161 19.57 11.16 7.75
C PHE A 161 19.89 12.65 7.93
N ALA A 162 19.97 13.15 9.17
CA ALA A 162 20.28 14.52 9.47
C ALA A 162 21.69 14.93 8.99
N GLU A 163 22.69 14.04 9.07
CA GLU A 163 24.04 14.24 8.52
C GLU A 163 24.02 14.52 7.01
N GLU A 164 23.07 13.95 6.29
CA GLU A 164 22.85 14.14 4.86
C GLU A 164 21.85 15.27 4.54
N GLN A 165 21.41 16.03 5.56
CA GLN A 165 20.44 17.11 5.43
C GLN A 165 19.06 16.64 4.93
N ILE A 166 18.69 15.40 5.23
CA ILE A 166 17.39 14.81 4.89
C ILE A 166 16.50 14.79 6.15
N ASP A 167 15.32 15.41 6.07
CA ASP A 167 14.32 15.38 7.13
C ASP A 167 13.56 14.04 7.13
N LEU A 168 13.84 13.20 8.11
CA LEU A 168 13.18 11.89 8.26
C LEU A 168 11.88 12.03 9.05
N LYS A 169 10.76 11.70 8.42
CA LYS A 169 9.42 11.68 9.01
C LYS A 169 8.78 10.30 8.90
N PHE A 170 7.79 10.08 9.76
CA PHE A 170 6.96 8.87 9.72
C PHE A 170 5.50 9.26 9.59
N LEU A 171 4.81 8.58 8.67
CA LEU A 171 3.39 8.74 8.46
C LEU A 171 2.65 7.87 9.47
N ASN A 172 1.91 8.51 10.37
CA ASN A 172 1.02 7.88 11.35
C ASN A 172 -0.43 8.06 10.88
N PRO A 173 -1.08 7.03 10.33
CA PRO A 173 -2.43 7.16 9.78
C PRO A 173 -3.48 7.14 10.91
N PHE A 174 -4.52 7.95 10.75
CA PHE A 174 -5.77 7.83 11.47
C PHE A 174 -6.76 7.07 10.59
N LEU A 175 -7.19 5.88 11.02
CA LEU A 175 -8.12 5.09 10.22
C LEU A 175 -9.53 5.65 10.37
N PRO A 176 -10.09 6.31 9.33
CA PRO A 176 -11.44 6.84 9.41
C PRO A 176 -12.46 5.73 9.50
N ILE A 177 -13.47 5.95 10.34
CA ILE A 177 -14.61 5.04 10.45
C ILE A 177 -15.59 5.37 9.33
N TYR A 178 -16.03 4.35 8.60
CA TYR A 178 -17.05 4.44 7.55
C TYR A 178 -18.11 3.36 7.74
N ASP A 179 -19.28 3.55 7.15
CA ASP A 179 -20.37 2.56 7.22
C ASP A 179 -20.03 1.33 6.38
N GLN A 180 -19.77 0.22 7.06
CA GLN A 180 -19.55 -1.09 6.44
C GLN A 180 -20.87 -1.88 6.29
N GLY A 181 -22.02 -1.28 6.67
CA GLY A 181 -23.35 -1.88 6.69
C GLY A 181 -23.54 -2.93 7.78
N PHE A 182 -22.81 -2.81 8.87
CA PHE A 182 -22.91 -3.65 10.07
C PHE A 182 -22.88 -2.77 11.31
N SER A 183 -23.31 -3.30 12.45
CA SER A 183 -23.32 -2.56 13.72
C SER A 183 -21.94 -2.34 14.33
N ASP A 184 -20.96 -3.16 13.96
CA ASP A 184 -19.57 -3.09 14.39
C ASP A 184 -18.67 -2.63 13.22
N PHE A 185 -17.56 -1.99 13.54
CA PHE A 185 -16.55 -1.56 12.58
C PHE A 185 -15.31 -2.45 12.63
N ILE A 186 -14.84 -2.91 11.47
CA ILE A 186 -13.60 -3.68 11.34
C ILE A 186 -12.57 -2.79 10.62
N PRO A 187 -11.48 -2.40 11.30
CA PRO A 187 -10.44 -1.56 10.70
C PRO A 187 -9.52 -2.35 9.75
N SER A 188 -8.74 -1.62 8.96
CA SER A 188 -7.66 -2.17 8.12
C SER A 188 -8.13 -3.22 7.09
N LEU A 189 -9.31 -3.04 6.54
CA LEU A 189 -9.78 -3.80 5.38
C LEU A 189 -9.13 -3.29 4.08
N SER A 190 -9.26 -4.06 3.02
CA SER A 190 -8.82 -3.68 1.68
C SER A 190 -9.45 -2.37 1.22
N ILE A 191 -8.73 -1.61 0.40
CA ILE A 191 -9.31 -0.47 -0.32
C ILE A 191 -10.56 -0.87 -1.13
N LEU A 192 -10.67 -2.13 -1.55
CA LEU A 192 -11.85 -2.65 -2.23
C LEU A 192 -13.10 -2.61 -1.33
N ASP A 193 -12.96 -2.84 -0.02
CA ASP A 193 -14.06 -2.68 0.93
C ASP A 193 -14.47 -1.21 1.04
N VAL A 194 -13.48 -0.32 1.15
CA VAL A 194 -13.72 1.11 1.32
C VAL A 194 -14.45 1.70 0.10
N VAL A 195 -13.99 1.41 -1.13
CA VAL A 195 -14.60 1.93 -2.37
C VAL A 195 -15.99 1.37 -2.66
N MET A 196 -16.36 0.23 -2.08
CA MET A 196 -17.73 -0.32 -2.18
C MET A 196 -18.71 0.37 -1.24
N ASN A 197 -18.19 1.01 -0.19
CA ASN A 197 -19.01 1.60 0.88
C ASN A 197 -18.99 3.13 0.90
N CYS A 198 -17.97 3.78 0.33
CA CYS A 198 -17.77 5.23 0.37
C CYS A 198 -17.83 5.86 -1.02
N SER A 199 -18.36 7.07 -1.09
CA SER A 199 -18.31 7.91 -2.30
C SER A 199 -16.88 8.37 -2.60
N GLN A 200 -16.61 8.81 -3.82
CA GLN A 200 -15.30 9.33 -4.20
C GLN A 200 -14.90 10.56 -3.36
N ASP A 201 -15.84 11.44 -3.04
CA ASP A 201 -15.57 12.63 -2.22
C ASP A 201 -15.15 12.24 -0.79
N GLU A 202 -15.82 11.25 -0.19
CA GLU A 202 -15.43 10.69 1.10
C GLU A 202 -14.04 10.08 1.05
N LEU A 203 -13.73 9.31 -0.01
CA LEU A 203 -12.42 8.69 -0.21
C LEU A 203 -11.30 9.73 -0.32
N VAL A 204 -11.51 10.79 -1.10
CA VAL A 204 -10.53 11.89 -1.23
C VAL A 204 -10.31 12.57 0.13
N SER A 205 -11.38 12.80 0.91
CA SER A 205 -11.25 13.39 2.25
C SER A 205 -10.48 12.49 3.23
N MET A 206 -10.63 11.17 3.12
CA MET A 206 -9.89 10.18 3.93
C MET A 206 -8.38 10.19 3.64
N GLY A 207 -7.96 10.57 2.44
CA GLY A 207 -6.55 10.69 2.07
C GLY A 207 -5.74 11.66 2.92
N GLY A 208 -6.38 12.61 3.61
CA GLY A 208 -5.76 13.55 4.55
C GLY A 208 -5.71 13.05 6.01
N CYS A 209 -6.20 11.85 6.31
CA CYS A 209 -6.29 11.34 7.67
C CYS A 209 -4.97 10.75 8.17
N TYR A 210 -3.94 11.58 8.31
CA TYR A 210 -2.65 11.20 8.88
C TYR A 210 -1.95 12.39 9.55
N GLU A 211 -0.94 12.09 10.37
CA GLU A 211 0.04 13.07 10.84
C GLU A 211 1.45 12.63 10.46
N LEU A 212 2.35 13.59 10.26
CA LEU A 212 3.78 13.32 10.10
C LEU A 212 4.48 13.53 11.43
N VAL A 213 5.12 12.49 11.92
CA VAL A 213 5.80 12.48 13.22
C VAL A 213 7.30 12.25 13.07
N ASN A 214 8.08 12.77 14.01
CA ASN A 214 9.52 12.51 14.12
C ASN A 214 9.80 11.15 14.77
N ALA A 215 10.98 10.59 14.55
CA ALA A 215 11.41 9.33 15.17
C ALA A 215 11.29 9.32 16.71
N ASN A 216 11.54 10.45 17.38
CA ASN A 216 11.45 10.58 18.83
C ASN A 216 10.02 10.45 19.38
N TYR A 217 9.01 10.64 18.54
CA TYR A 217 7.60 10.51 18.93
C TYR A 217 7.22 9.06 19.23
N ALA A 218 7.76 8.12 18.48
CA ALA A 218 7.44 6.70 18.59
C ALA A 218 8.09 6.02 19.81
N THR A 219 9.17 6.58 20.36
CA THR A 219 9.83 6.05 21.57
C THR A 219 9.12 6.44 22.86
N ASN A 220 8.25 7.45 22.83
CA ASN A 220 7.54 7.98 23.99
C ASN A 220 6.07 7.54 24.12
N LYS A 221 5.49 6.99 23.07
CA LYS A 221 4.23 6.27 23.13
C LYS A 221 4.56 4.78 23.02
N GLU A 222 4.29 4.01 24.08
CA GLU A 222 4.10 2.57 23.94
C GLU A 222 3.14 2.39 22.77
N VAL A 223 3.65 1.82 21.68
CA VAL A 223 2.86 1.48 20.51
C VAL A 223 1.76 0.56 21.05
N ASP A 224 0.52 1.04 21.04
CA ASP A 224 -0.63 0.23 21.39
C ASP A 224 -0.52 -1.10 20.67
N LYS A 225 -0.33 -2.19 21.44
CA LYS A 225 -0.11 -3.57 20.93
C LYS A 225 -1.32 -4.15 20.18
N HIS A 226 -2.23 -3.30 19.69
CA HIS A 226 -3.43 -3.68 18.96
C HIS A 226 -3.36 -3.49 17.45
N MET A 227 -2.18 -3.23 16.88
CA MET A 227 -1.99 -3.34 15.44
C MET A 227 -1.35 -4.71 15.10
N ASP A 228 -2.15 -5.76 15.11
CA ASP A 228 -1.83 -6.99 14.40
C ASP A 228 -1.80 -6.68 12.89
N TYR A 229 -0.61 -6.40 12.37
CA TYR A 229 -0.33 -6.26 10.93
C TYR A 229 -0.27 -7.61 10.24
#